data_2943741dcb567af1eac4d6148a201cab
#
_entry.id   2943741dcb567af1eac4d6148a201cab
#
_cell.length_a   1.000
_cell.length_b   1.000
_cell.length_c   1.000
_cell.angle_alpha   90.00
_cell.angle_beta   90.00
_cell.angle_gamma   90.00
#
_symmetry.space_group_name_H-M   'P 1'
#
loop_
_entity.id
_entity.type
_entity.pdbx_description
1 polymer ?
#
loop_
_entity_poly.entity_id
_entity_poly.type
_entity_poly.pdbx_seq_one_letter_code
_entity_poly.pdbx_strand_id
1 'polypeptide(L)'
;YFKRYPVTGYFMGWKLFTGVPEEERVDFVRSSVEEYQKASELPLLFQQDYESGVGLQGMTPFPKEMALGAANSPELAYKYGKSVALECRSLGINWVLHPVADLNMNPLNPIVNTRSVSDNPEKAVCLLSEQIKGLQDNSVAATIKHFPGDGVDYRDQHLMTTVNSLSEEMWKQYHGKVFAELIKKGVACI
;
A
#
# COMPACT_ATOMS: atom_id res chain seq x y z
N TYR A 1 1.86 -25.28 15.37
CA TYR A 1 2.93 -24.47 14.79
C TYR A 1 3.13 -23.19 15.59
N PHE A 2 2.10 -22.38 15.83
CA PHE A 2 2.13 -21.10 16.55
C PHE A 2 2.76 -21.16 17.95
N LYS A 3 2.41 -22.17 18.74
CA LYS A 3 2.96 -22.35 20.09
C LYS A 3 4.48 -22.57 20.11
N ARG A 4 5.04 -23.10 19.02
CA ARG A 4 6.47 -23.37 18.89
C ARG A 4 7.25 -22.22 18.26
N TYR A 5 6.60 -21.48 17.35
CA TYR A 5 7.20 -20.37 16.59
C TYR A 5 6.23 -19.19 16.57
N PRO A 6 6.18 -18.38 17.63
CA PRO A 6 5.31 -17.22 17.67
C PRO A 6 5.78 -16.21 16.61
N VAL A 7 4.83 -15.77 15.77
CA VAL A 7 5.04 -14.72 14.79
C VAL A 7 4.21 -13.51 15.18
N THR A 8 4.65 -12.32 14.78
CA THR A 8 3.98 -11.06 15.13
C THR A 8 2.97 -10.60 14.08
N GLY A 9 2.95 -11.23 12.91
CA GLY A 9 2.01 -10.86 11.87
C GLY A 9 2.02 -11.79 10.66
N TYR A 10 1.03 -11.59 9.80
CA TYR A 10 0.76 -12.38 8.60
C TYR A 10 0.51 -11.49 7.40
N PHE A 11 1.08 -11.88 6.25
CA PHE A 11 0.68 -11.36 4.96
C PHE A 11 -0.50 -12.19 4.44
N MET A 12 -1.66 -11.56 4.32
CA MET A 12 -2.91 -12.19 3.86
C MET A 12 -3.02 -12.15 2.33
N GLY A 13 -1.96 -12.63 1.64
CA GLY A 13 -1.81 -12.52 0.19
C GLY A 13 -2.85 -13.29 -0.62
N TRP A 14 -2.94 -12.99 -1.93
CA TRP A 14 -3.93 -13.57 -2.85
C TRP A 14 -3.90 -15.10 -2.94
N LYS A 15 -2.76 -15.75 -2.65
CA LYS A 15 -2.68 -17.22 -2.60
C LYS A 15 -3.56 -17.84 -1.53
N LEU A 16 -3.93 -17.07 -0.51
CA LEU A 16 -4.84 -17.50 0.53
C LEU A 16 -6.23 -17.85 -0.04
N PHE A 17 -6.61 -17.23 -1.17
CA PHE A 17 -7.89 -17.43 -1.83
C PHE A 17 -7.94 -18.62 -2.79
N THR A 18 -6.86 -19.41 -2.90
CA THR A 18 -6.84 -20.57 -3.80
C THR A 18 -7.93 -21.54 -3.43
N GLY A 19 -8.90 -21.74 -4.34
CA GLY A 19 -10.06 -22.60 -4.12
C GLY A 19 -11.21 -21.97 -3.32
N VAL A 20 -11.10 -20.70 -2.93
CA VAL A 20 -12.18 -19.96 -2.24
C VAL A 20 -13.02 -19.22 -3.29
N PRO A 21 -14.35 -19.50 -3.40
CA PRO A 21 -15.26 -18.75 -4.25
C PRO A 21 -15.21 -17.25 -3.96
N GLU A 22 -15.41 -16.43 -4.98
CA GLU A 22 -15.23 -14.97 -4.86
C GLU A 22 -16.20 -14.36 -3.83
N GLU A 23 -17.42 -14.82 -3.81
CA GLU A 23 -18.49 -14.42 -2.88
C GLU A 23 -18.19 -14.77 -1.42
N GLU A 24 -17.34 -15.76 -1.16
CA GLU A 24 -16.97 -16.21 0.17
C GLU A 24 -15.71 -15.56 0.73
N ARG A 25 -14.94 -14.84 -0.10
CA ARG A 25 -13.59 -14.33 0.26
C ARG A 25 -13.62 -13.34 1.42
N VAL A 26 -14.64 -12.51 1.53
CA VAL A 26 -14.79 -11.55 2.64
C VAL A 26 -14.89 -12.28 3.97
N ASP A 27 -15.79 -13.26 4.07
CA ASP A 27 -16.00 -14.03 5.28
C ASP A 27 -14.81 -14.95 5.57
N PHE A 28 -14.17 -15.47 4.52
CA PHE A 28 -12.95 -16.27 4.65
C PHE A 28 -11.79 -15.47 5.26
N VAL A 29 -11.54 -14.23 4.81
CA VAL A 29 -10.50 -13.36 5.39
C VAL A 29 -10.81 -13.07 6.85
N ARG A 30 -12.05 -12.67 7.14
CA ARG A 30 -12.48 -12.34 8.50
C ARG A 30 -12.30 -13.53 9.45
N SER A 31 -12.80 -14.70 9.08
CA SER A 31 -12.67 -15.91 9.88
C SER A 31 -11.22 -16.34 10.06
N SER A 32 -10.39 -16.24 9.03
CA SER A 32 -8.96 -16.56 9.10
C SER A 32 -8.22 -15.64 10.07
N VAL A 33 -8.47 -14.33 10.01
CA VAL A 33 -7.90 -13.33 10.95
C VAL A 33 -8.31 -13.66 12.38
N GLU A 34 -9.59 -13.95 12.61
CA GLU A 34 -10.09 -14.31 13.94
C GLU A 34 -9.45 -15.61 14.47
N GLU A 35 -9.32 -16.63 13.62
CA GLU A 35 -8.70 -17.90 13.99
C GLU A 35 -7.23 -17.71 14.37
N TYR A 36 -6.47 -16.96 13.56
CA TYR A 36 -5.06 -16.70 13.84
C TYR A 36 -4.89 -15.87 15.11
N GLN A 37 -5.72 -14.86 15.32
CA GLN A 37 -5.66 -14.05 16.55
C GLN A 37 -6.02 -14.89 17.79
N LYS A 38 -7.01 -15.76 17.72
CA LYS A 38 -7.37 -16.69 18.83
C LYS A 38 -6.24 -17.67 19.16
N ALA A 39 -5.40 -18.02 18.18
CA ALA A 39 -4.26 -18.91 18.37
C ALA A 39 -3.02 -18.21 18.96
N SER A 40 -3.03 -16.87 19.05
CA SER A 40 -1.92 -16.07 19.54
C SER A 40 -2.28 -15.36 20.85
N GLU A 41 -1.34 -15.32 21.79
CA GLU A 41 -1.45 -14.53 23.03
C GLU A 41 -1.17 -13.03 22.80
N LEU A 42 -0.46 -12.70 21.70
CA LEU A 42 -0.12 -11.33 21.34
C LEU A 42 -1.05 -10.79 20.26
N PRO A 43 -1.35 -9.48 20.27
CA PRO A 43 -2.00 -8.85 19.13
C PRO A 43 -1.16 -9.05 17.87
N LEU A 44 -1.79 -9.53 16.78
CA LEU A 44 -1.13 -9.81 15.52
C LEU A 44 -1.30 -8.66 14.52
N LEU A 45 -0.30 -8.48 13.67
CA LEU A 45 -0.36 -7.61 12.51
C LEU A 45 -0.82 -8.42 11.30
N PHE A 46 -1.92 -8.00 10.68
CA PHE A 46 -2.44 -8.58 9.44
C PHE A 46 -2.26 -7.58 8.32
N GLN A 47 -1.40 -7.93 7.35
CA GLN A 47 -1.04 -7.04 6.26
C GLN A 47 -1.55 -7.53 4.91
N GLN A 48 -1.83 -6.58 4.02
CA GLN A 48 -2.20 -6.83 2.63
C GLN A 48 -1.80 -5.64 1.74
N ASP A 49 -1.65 -5.85 0.44
CA ASP A 49 -1.30 -4.77 -0.50
C ASP A 49 -2.40 -3.71 -0.61
N TYR A 50 -3.59 -4.08 -1.00
CA TYR A 50 -4.79 -3.24 -1.13
C TYR A 50 -4.57 -1.85 -1.75
N GLU A 51 -3.69 -1.78 -2.77
CA GLU A 51 -3.31 -0.52 -3.44
C GLU A 51 -4.48 0.21 -4.12
N SER A 52 -5.49 -0.51 -4.53
CA SER A 52 -6.72 0.04 -5.12
C SER A 52 -7.95 -0.31 -4.28
N GLY A 53 -7.81 -0.17 -2.96
CA GLY A 53 -8.82 -0.63 -2.01
C GLY A 53 -8.77 -2.14 -1.79
N VAL A 54 -9.70 -2.66 -0.99
CA VAL A 54 -9.76 -4.09 -0.65
C VAL A 54 -10.03 -4.95 -1.89
N GLY A 55 -10.87 -4.48 -2.81
CA GLY A 55 -11.10 -5.11 -4.11
C GLY A 55 -11.77 -6.47 -4.08
N LEU A 56 -12.33 -6.90 -2.94
CA LEU A 56 -13.15 -8.10 -2.83
C LEU A 56 -14.60 -7.81 -3.22
N GLN A 57 -15.34 -8.85 -3.63
CA GLN A 57 -16.75 -8.72 -3.98
C GLN A 57 -17.55 -8.12 -2.80
N GLY A 58 -18.34 -7.08 -3.08
CA GLY A 58 -19.12 -6.35 -2.09
C GLY A 58 -18.36 -5.22 -1.39
N MET A 59 -17.05 -5.06 -1.65
CA MET A 59 -16.25 -3.92 -1.20
C MET A 59 -16.20 -2.81 -2.25
N THR A 60 -15.75 -1.62 -1.88
CA THR A 60 -15.68 -0.47 -2.78
C THR A 60 -14.61 -0.66 -3.85
N PRO A 61 -14.95 -0.58 -5.14
CA PRO A 61 -13.96 -0.58 -6.21
C PRO A 61 -13.30 0.80 -6.32
N PHE A 62 -12.04 0.90 -5.93
CA PHE A 62 -11.27 2.13 -6.07
C PHE A 62 -10.50 2.16 -7.40
N PRO A 63 -10.32 3.34 -8.01
CA PRO A 63 -9.45 3.49 -9.16
C PRO A 63 -7.98 3.36 -8.76
N LYS A 64 -7.09 3.23 -9.75
CA LYS A 64 -5.64 3.29 -9.55
C LYS A 64 -5.20 4.68 -9.07
N GLU A 65 -4.07 4.76 -8.38
CA GLU A 65 -3.51 5.98 -7.79
C GLU A 65 -3.36 7.15 -8.76
N MET A 66 -3.07 6.89 -10.02
CA MET A 66 -2.99 7.93 -11.06
C MET A 66 -4.29 8.73 -11.19
N ALA A 67 -5.45 8.11 -10.96
CA ALA A 67 -6.73 8.82 -10.96
C ALA A 67 -6.85 9.79 -9.77
N LEU A 68 -6.34 9.40 -8.59
CA LEU A 68 -6.22 10.32 -7.44
C LEU A 68 -5.28 11.48 -7.77
N GLY A 69 -4.16 11.20 -8.44
CA GLY A 69 -3.26 12.20 -8.96
C GLY A 69 -3.94 13.16 -9.94
N ALA A 70 -4.78 12.64 -10.86
CA ALA A 70 -5.53 13.47 -11.79
C ALA A 70 -6.57 14.36 -11.09
N ALA A 71 -7.25 13.84 -10.07
CA ALA A 71 -8.19 14.62 -9.25
C ALA A 71 -7.49 15.75 -8.47
N ASN A 72 -6.23 15.58 -8.11
CA ASN A 72 -5.39 16.57 -7.43
C ASN A 72 -6.06 17.23 -6.21
N SER A 73 -6.74 16.43 -5.40
CA SER A 73 -7.47 16.89 -4.22
C SER A 73 -6.96 16.19 -2.96
N PRO A 74 -6.29 16.92 -2.04
CA PRO A 74 -5.87 16.39 -0.74
C PRO A 74 -7.04 15.86 0.08
N GLU A 75 -8.21 16.50 0.01
CA GLU A 75 -9.42 16.05 0.69
C GLU A 75 -9.88 14.68 0.17
N LEU A 76 -9.86 14.45 -1.14
CA LEU A 76 -10.17 13.15 -1.73
C LEU A 76 -9.12 12.10 -1.36
N ALA A 77 -7.85 12.47 -1.29
CA ALA A 77 -6.78 11.58 -0.85
C ALA A 77 -6.99 11.10 0.58
N TYR A 78 -7.35 12.00 1.50
CA TYR A 78 -7.73 11.62 2.87
C TYR A 78 -8.94 10.68 2.89
N LYS A 79 -10.01 11.04 2.17
CA LYS A 79 -11.23 10.20 2.09
C LYS A 79 -10.95 8.82 1.52
N TYR A 80 -10.08 8.74 0.51
CA TYR A 80 -9.62 7.47 -0.07
C TYR A 80 -8.97 6.60 1.01
N GLY A 81 -7.92 7.11 1.68
CA GLY A 81 -7.24 6.39 2.74
C GLY A 81 -8.17 5.97 3.88
N LYS A 82 -9.06 6.87 4.32
CA LYS A 82 -10.08 6.57 5.33
C LYS A 82 -11.01 5.44 4.91
N SER A 83 -11.51 5.45 3.68
CA SER A 83 -12.45 4.42 3.20
C SER A 83 -11.78 3.06 3.11
N VAL A 84 -10.54 3.00 2.60
CA VAL A 84 -9.73 1.77 2.58
C VAL A 84 -9.52 1.26 4.01
N ALA A 85 -9.18 2.14 4.96
CA ALA A 85 -8.97 1.73 6.36
C ALA A 85 -10.23 1.14 7.00
N LEU A 86 -11.39 1.73 6.76
CA LEU A 86 -12.67 1.22 7.30
C LEU A 86 -12.99 -0.18 6.76
N GLU A 87 -12.77 -0.42 5.47
CA GLU A 87 -12.94 -1.74 4.86
C GLU A 87 -11.91 -2.75 5.40
N CYS A 88 -10.62 -2.37 5.47
CA CYS A 88 -9.58 -3.20 6.07
C CYS A 88 -9.94 -3.64 7.48
N ARG A 89 -10.37 -2.70 8.33
CA ARG A 89 -10.78 -2.98 9.70
C ARG A 89 -11.97 -3.92 9.80
N SER A 90 -12.91 -3.83 8.87
CA SER A 90 -14.06 -4.76 8.81
C SER A 90 -13.65 -6.21 8.57
N LEU A 91 -12.45 -6.42 8.02
CA LEU A 91 -11.83 -7.72 7.78
C LEU A 91 -10.82 -8.12 8.86
N GLY A 92 -10.53 -7.22 9.82
CA GLY A 92 -9.48 -7.40 10.81
C GLY A 92 -8.06 -7.11 10.30
N ILE A 93 -7.92 -6.57 9.07
CA ILE A 93 -6.65 -6.10 8.52
C ILE A 93 -6.30 -4.77 9.19
N ASN A 94 -5.09 -4.66 9.72
CA ASN A 94 -4.63 -3.49 10.47
C ASN A 94 -3.34 -2.86 9.92
N TRP A 95 -2.84 -3.38 8.79
CA TRP A 95 -1.65 -2.89 8.11
C TRP A 95 -1.80 -3.07 6.59
N VAL A 96 -1.50 -2.04 5.81
CA VAL A 96 -1.49 -2.10 4.35
C VAL A 96 -0.13 -1.74 3.78
N LEU A 97 0.29 -2.47 2.74
CA LEU A 97 1.50 -2.17 1.97
C LEU A 97 1.18 -1.12 0.89
N HIS A 98 0.73 0.04 1.33
CA HIS A 98 0.16 1.13 0.57
C HIS A 98 0.29 2.44 1.37
N PRO A 99 0.50 3.62 0.72
CA PRO A 99 0.47 3.88 -0.72
C PRO A 99 1.80 3.66 -1.45
N VAL A 100 1.71 3.59 -2.79
CA VAL A 100 2.88 3.60 -3.67
C VAL A 100 3.45 5.00 -3.74
N ALA A 101 4.68 5.18 -3.24
CA ALA A 101 5.39 6.46 -3.21
C ALA A 101 6.37 6.65 -4.39
N ASP A 102 6.41 5.68 -5.29
CA ASP A 102 7.19 5.77 -6.52
C ASP A 102 6.67 6.87 -7.43
N LEU A 103 7.59 7.51 -8.15
CA LEU A 103 7.27 8.52 -9.15
C LEU A 103 7.27 7.91 -10.55
N ASN A 104 6.25 8.19 -11.36
CA ASN A 104 6.17 7.72 -12.74
C ASN A 104 7.06 8.56 -13.67
N MET A 105 8.37 8.47 -13.51
CA MET A 105 9.36 9.26 -14.25
C MET A 105 9.57 8.74 -15.67
N ASN A 106 9.35 7.46 -15.91
CA ASN A 106 9.48 6.84 -17.21
C ASN A 106 8.15 6.20 -17.64
N PRO A 107 7.46 6.72 -18.66
CA PRO A 107 6.19 6.17 -19.13
C PRO A 107 6.29 4.76 -19.68
N LEU A 108 7.50 4.27 -19.97
CA LEU A 108 7.75 2.89 -20.41
C LEU A 108 7.95 1.91 -19.23
N ASN A 109 8.00 2.42 -17.97
CA ASN A 109 8.07 1.52 -16.82
C ASN A 109 6.76 0.71 -16.70
N PRO A 110 6.81 -0.64 -16.75
CA PRO A 110 5.60 -1.46 -16.79
C PRO A 110 4.98 -1.65 -15.40
N ILE A 111 5.70 -1.34 -14.33
CA ILE A 111 5.33 -1.71 -12.95
C ILE A 111 4.72 -0.54 -12.19
N VAL A 112 5.34 0.64 -12.21
CA VAL A 112 4.85 1.82 -11.50
C VAL A 112 3.63 2.39 -12.21
N ASN A 113 3.79 2.92 -13.40
CA ASN A 113 2.74 3.36 -14.32
C ASN A 113 1.52 3.96 -13.57
N THR A 114 0.33 3.38 -13.73
CA THR A 114 -0.93 3.84 -13.10
C THR A 114 -0.98 3.67 -11.58
N ARG A 115 -0.02 2.97 -10.98
CA ARG A 115 0.12 2.84 -9.52
C ARG A 115 0.73 4.09 -8.87
N SER A 116 1.41 4.94 -9.62
CA SER A 116 1.94 6.20 -9.12
C SER A 116 0.89 7.30 -9.13
N VAL A 117 0.89 8.12 -8.09
CA VAL A 117 0.02 9.31 -7.99
C VAL A 117 0.52 10.47 -8.87
N SER A 118 1.83 10.56 -9.15
CA SER A 118 2.44 11.64 -9.93
C SER A 118 3.89 11.32 -10.31
N ASP A 119 4.42 12.07 -11.27
CA ASP A 119 5.84 12.22 -11.58
C ASP A 119 6.48 13.41 -10.82
N ASN A 120 5.66 14.26 -10.22
CA ASN A 120 6.08 15.44 -9.46
C ASN A 120 6.16 15.14 -7.97
N PRO A 121 7.34 15.30 -7.32
CA PRO A 121 7.54 14.94 -5.92
C PRO A 121 6.70 15.80 -4.94
N GLU A 122 6.49 17.08 -5.19
CA GLU A 122 5.70 17.96 -4.34
C GLU A 122 4.24 17.54 -4.32
N LYS A 123 3.69 17.24 -5.51
CA LYS A 123 2.34 16.75 -5.67
C LYS A 123 2.16 15.36 -5.01
N ALA A 124 3.13 14.47 -5.20
CA ALA A 124 3.13 13.15 -4.57
C ALA A 124 3.10 13.28 -3.04
N VAL A 125 4.00 14.09 -2.46
CA VAL A 125 4.03 14.34 -1.00
C VAL A 125 2.70 14.91 -0.50
N CYS A 126 2.12 15.89 -1.22
CA CYS A 126 0.85 16.52 -0.83
C CYS A 126 -0.28 15.49 -0.75
N LEU A 127 -0.47 14.70 -1.80
CA LEU A 127 -1.59 13.75 -1.87
C LEU A 127 -1.37 12.52 -0.98
N LEU A 128 -0.17 11.92 -1.03
CA LEU A 128 0.13 10.71 -0.28
C LEU A 128 0.16 10.97 1.23
N SER A 129 0.56 12.15 1.70
CA SER A 129 0.49 12.46 3.13
C SER A 129 -0.94 12.47 3.66
N GLU A 130 -1.90 12.98 2.89
CA GLU A 130 -3.31 12.97 3.29
C GLU A 130 -3.91 11.56 3.21
N GLN A 131 -3.51 10.77 2.22
CA GLN A 131 -3.93 9.37 2.13
C GLN A 131 -3.40 8.53 3.29
N ILE A 132 -2.11 8.67 3.65
CA ILE A 132 -1.50 8.04 4.82
C ILE A 132 -2.24 8.47 6.09
N LYS A 133 -2.53 9.77 6.22
CA LYS A 133 -3.29 10.30 7.33
C LYS A 133 -4.69 9.66 7.42
N GLY A 134 -5.38 9.52 6.28
CA GLY A 134 -6.67 8.85 6.20
C GLY A 134 -6.62 7.40 6.68
N LEU A 135 -5.57 6.65 6.33
CA LEU A 135 -5.33 5.28 6.81
C LEU A 135 -5.05 5.25 8.32
N GLN A 136 -4.09 6.02 8.78
CA GLN A 136 -3.57 5.94 10.15
C GLN A 136 -4.51 6.56 11.19
N ASP A 137 -5.23 7.65 10.89
CA ASP A 137 -6.30 8.20 11.72
C ASP A 137 -7.44 7.18 11.97
N ASN A 138 -7.57 6.18 11.08
CA ASN A 138 -8.55 5.11 11.19
C ASN A 138 -7.92 3.75 11.59
N SER A 139 -6.77 3.79 12.26
CA SER A 139 -6.11 2.65 12.90
C SER A 139 -5.68 1.53 11.93
N VAL A 140 -5.21 1.90 10.74
CA VAL A 140 -4.53 1.01 9.80
C VAL A 140 -3.15 1.58 9.51
N ALA A 141 -2.10 0.82 9.80
CA ALA A 141 -0.73 1.21 9.51
C ALA A 141 -0.52 1.30 7.99
N ALA A 142 0.11 2.37 7.53
CA ALA A 142 0.47 2.58 6.14
C ALA A 142 1.94 2.26 5.90
N THR A 143 2.27 1.73 4.71
CA THR A 143 3.64 1.48 4.25
C THR A 143 3.87 2.18 2.94
N ILE A 144 4.86 3.07 2.87
CA ILE A 144 5.27 3.65 1.59
C ILE A 144 6.26 2.71 0.88
N LYS A 145 6.07 2.53 -0.42
CA LYS A 145 6.87 1.62 -1.24
C LYS A 145 7.07 2.18 -2.66
N HIS A 146 8.10 1.78 -3.39
CA HIS A 146 9.07 0.72 -3.13
C HIS A 146 10.46 1.35 -2.90
N PHE A 147 10.84 1.55 -1.67
CA PHE A 147 12.14 2.14 -1.36
C PHE A 147 13.29 1.36 -2.02
N PRO A 148 14.29 2.01 -2.63
CA PRO A 148 14.57 3.46 -2.66
C PRO A 148 13.90 4.25 -3.81
N GLY A 149 12.91 3.71 -4.49
CA GLY A 149 12.13 4.35 -5.56
C GLY A 149 12.27 3.62 -6.90
N ASP A 150 11.13 3.19 -7.44
CA ASP A 150 10.97 2.60 -8.76
C ASP A 150 10.34 3.62 -9.74
N GLY A 151 10.18 3.26 -11.02
CA GLY A 151 9.56 4.12 -12.04
C GLY A 151 10.53 4.79 -13.01
N VAL A 152 11.83 4.49 -12.94
CA VAL A 152 12.88 5.03 -13.83
C VAL A 152 13.23 4.03 -14.93
N ASP A 153 13.47 2.76 -14.59
CA ASP A 153 13.83 1.72 -15.53
C ASP A 153 12.63 1.26 -16.38
N TYR A 154 12.84 0.92 -17.64
CA TYR A 154 11.80 0.38 -18.53
C TYR A 154 11.59 -1.12 -18.38
N ARG A 155 12.39 -1.78 -17.56
CA ARG A 155 12.33 -3.23 -17.32
C ARG A 155 11.48 -3.55 -16.09
N ASP A 156 11.01 -4.79 -16.04
CA ASP A 156 10.26 -5.32 -14.90
C ASP A 156 11.22 -5.99 -13.90
N GLN A 157 11.30 -5.46 -12.67
CA GLN A 157 12.14 -6.01 -11.61
C GLN A 157 11.74 -7.41 -11.14
N HIS A 158 10.53 -7.87 -11.44
CA HIS A 158 10.13 -9.25 -11.15
C HIS A 158 10.76 -10.26 -12.11
N LEU A 159 11.20 -9.80 -13.27
CA LEU A 159 11.75 -10.65 -14.33
C LEU A 159 13.27 -10.52 -14.48
N MET A 160 13.81 -9.35 -14.15
CA MET A 160 15.24 -9.08 -14.28
C MET A 160 15.69 -7.93 -13.39
N THR A 161 17.00 -7.81 -13.14
CA THR A 161 17.56 -6.71 -12.38
C THR A 161 17.31 -5.38 -13.08
N THR A 162 16.72 -4.43 -12.37
CA THR A 162 16.50 -3.05 -12.81
C THR A 162 17.55 -2.12 -12.22
N VAL A 163 17.73 -0.96 -12.83
CA VAL A 163 18.69 0.05 -12.41
C VAL A 163 18.01 1.41 -12.31
N ASN A 164 18.02 2.01 -11.13
CA ASN A 164 17.69 3.42 -11.02
C ASN A 164 18.90 4.24 -11.51
N SER A 165 18.76 4.83 -12.69
CA SER A 165 19.85 5.56 -13.38
C SER A 165 19.98 7.03 -12.95
N LEU A 166 19.24 7.47 -11.95
CA LEU A 166 19.36 8.82 -11.42
C LEU A 166 20.72 9.01 -10.73
N SER A 167 21.33 10.20 -10.87
CA SER A 167 22.43 10.60 -10.01
C SER A 167 21.94 10.72 -8.55
N GLU A 168 22.86 10.70 -7.60
CA GLU A 168 22.50 10.85 -6.18
C GLU A 168 21.75 12.17 -5.93
N GLU A 169 22.17 13.25 -6.57
CA GLU A 169 21.52 14.57 -6.48
C GLU A 169 20.09 14.55 -7.02
N MET A 170 19.89 13.93 -8.19
CA MET A 170 18.55 13.77 -8.76
C MET A 170 17.68 12.85 -7.90
N TRP A 171 18.23 11.74 -7.44
CA TRP A 171 17.49 10.85 -6.54
C TRP A 171 17.01 11.59 -5.29
N LYS A 172 17.89 12.41 -4.66
CA LYS A 172 17.53 13.24 -3.49
C LYS A 172 16.44 14.26 -3.79
N GLN A 173 16.40 14.80 -5.01
CA GLN A 173 15.39 15.77 -5.42
C GLN A 173 14.03 15.14 -5.75
N TYR A 174 14.00 13.89 -6.17
CA TYR A 174 12.79 13.16 -6.58
C TYR A 174 12.39 12.11 -5.56
N HIS A 175 12.78 10.86 -5.74
CA HIS A 175 12.35 9.75 -4.83
C HIS A 175 12.77 9.97 -3.39
N GLY A 176 14.02 10.33 -3.15
CA GLY A 176 14.55 10.61 -1.82
C GLY A 176 13.76 11.68 -1.07
N LYS A 177 13.33 12.74 -1.78
CA LYS A 177 12.47 13.78 -1.22
C LYS A 177 11.11 13.23 -0.79
N VAL A 178 10.45 12.45 -1.66
CA VAL A 178 9.14 11.88 -1.34
C VAL A 178 9.21 11.00 -0.10
N PHE A 179 10.13 10.05 -0.05
CA PHE A 179 10.31 9.19 1.12
C PHE A 179 10.64 9.99 2.39
N ALA A 180 11.61 10.92 2.32
CA ALA A 180 12.01 11.72 3.47
C ALA A 180 10.86 12.58 4.03
N GLU A 181 10.08 13.22 3.17
CA GLU A 181 8.95 14.04 3.61
C GLU A 181 7.81 13.19 4.20
N LEU A 182 7.49 12.04 3.61
CA LEU A 182 6.46 11.15 4.14
C LEU A 182 6.87 10.52 5.48
N ILE A 183 8.17 10.21 5.67
CA ILE A 183 8.73 9.78 6.96
C ILE A 183 8.55 10.87 8.01
N LYS A 184 8.92 12.13 7.71
CA LYS A 184 8.74 13.26 8.61
C LYS A 184 7.27 13.49 9.00
N LYS A 185 6.34 13.14 8.10
CA LYS A 185 4.89 13.22 8.35
C LYS A 185 4.34 12.02 9.12
N GLY A 186 5.17 11.07 9.50
CA GLY A 186 4.85 10.01 10.44
C GLY A 186 4.22 8.76 9.80
N VAL A 187 4.61 8.41 8.57
CA VAL A 187 4.23 7.10 8.02
C VAL A 187 4.76 5.97 8.91
N ALA A 188 3.96 4.95 9.14
CA ALA A 188 4.27 3.87 10.07
C ALA A 188 5.39 2.95 9.57
N CYS A 189 5.46 2.69 8.25
CA CYS A 189 6.39 1.73 7.65
C CYS A 189 6.92 2.19 6.28
N ILE A 190 8.06 1.61 5.90
CA ILE A 190 8.68 1.72 4.58
C ILE A 190 8.95 0.31 4.05
#